data_0b228fd16143f1a8bb684491c093de39
#
_entry.id   0b228fd16143f1a8bb684491c093de39
#
_cell.length_a   1.000
_cell.length_b   1.000
_cell.length_c   1.000
_cell.angle_alpha   90.00
_cell.angle_beta   90.00
_cell.angle_gamma   90.00
#
_symmetry.space_group_name_H-M   'P 1'
#
loop_
_entity.id
_entity.type
_entity.pdbx_description
1 polymer ?
#
loop_
_entity_poly.entity_id
_entity_poly.type
_entity_poly.pdbx_seq_one_letter_code
_entity_poly.pdbx_strand_id
1 'polypeptide(L)'
;MPLARPVASPGIARRLASMCYESLLVLAVLAVLFVLPHLMLGVFAQRMASPAIIQVHCFLVLLVYFVWFWLHGGQTLAMKTWRIRLVSSDGLPLRPGQALLRYLLSWPSVVLGGAGLAWALLDRDGQFLHDRLAGTRLILA
;
A
#
# COMPACT_ATOMS: atom_id res chain seq x y z
N MET A 1 18.69 27.91 13.96
CA MET A 1 17.76 26.92 13.38
C MET A 1 18.50 25.60 13.32
N PRO A 2 17.98 24.54 13.97
CA PRO A 2 18.58 23.25 13.78
C PRO A 2 18.30 22.84 12.33
N LEU A 3 19.37 22.65 11.55
CA LEU A 3 19.27 22.05 10.23
C LEU A 3 18.56 20.71 10.40
N ALA A 4 17.34 20.62 9.89
CA ALA A 4 16.61 19.36 9.87
C ALA A 4 17.51 18.32 9.22
N ARG A 5 17.95 17.31 9.99
CA ARG A 5 18.73 16.20 9.46
C ARG A 5 17.98 15.64 8.27
N PRO A 6 18.64 15.45 7.12
CA PRO A 6 17.97 14.84 5.99
C PRO A 6 17.38 13.50 6.44
N VAL A 7 16.04 13.39 6.41
CA VAL A 7 15.36 12.17 6.81
C VAL A 7 15.77 11.09 5.82
N ALA A 8 16.52 10.11 6.30
CA ALA A 8 17.06 9.06 5.46
C ALA A 8 15.91 8.26 4.81
N SER A 9 15.96 8.10 3.50
CA SER A 9 15.05 7.22 2.78
C SER A 9 15.49 5.75 2.95
N PRO A 10 14.55 4.81 3.14
CA PRO A 10 14.88 3.40 3.20
C PRO A 10 15.40 2.92 1.85
N GLY A 11 16.40 2.03 1.88
CA GLY A 11 16.91 1.38 0.66
C GLY A 11 15.85 0.56 -0.07
N ILE A 12 16.03 0.35 -1.38
CA ILE A 12 15.11 -0.41 -2.23
C ILE A 12 14.87 -1.82 -1.69
N ALA A 13 15.94 -2.52 -1.26
CA ALA A 13 15.83 -3.87 -0.71
C ALA A 13 14.91 -3.93 0.52
N ARG A 14 15.00 -2.96 1.42
CA ARG A 14 14.13 -2.88 2.60
C ARG A 14 12.68 -2.62 2.24
N ARG A 15 12.42 -1.80 1.22
CA ARG A 15 11.06 -1.54 0.71
C ARG A 15 10.46 -2.78 0.09
N LEU A 16 11.22 -3.49 -0.75
CA LEU A 16 10.76 -4.73 -1.39
C LEU A 16 10.51 -5.84 -0.35
N ALA A 17 11.39 -5.97 0.65
CA ALA A 17 11.17 -6.91 1.75
C ALA A 17 9.89 -6.58 2.55
N SER A 18 9.65 -5.30 2.83
CA SER A 18 8.40 -4.85 3.46
C SER A 18 7.18 -5.18 2.60
N MET A 19 7.26 -5.00 1.28
CA MET A 19 6.17 -5.33 0.35
C MET A 19 5.91 -6.84 0.29
N CYS A 20 6.95 -7.68 0.29
CA CYS A 20 6.79 -9.13 0.35
C CYS A 20 6.11 -9.56 1.66
N TYR A 21 6.51 -9.00 2.78
CA TYR A 21 5.88 -9.27 4.07
C TYR A 21 4.43 -8.76 4.11
N GLU A 22 4.18 -7.57 3.56
CA GLU A 22 2.84 -7.02 3.40
C GLU A 22 1.93 -7.94 2.59
N SER A 23 2.45 -8.54 1.50
CA SER A 23 1.68 -9.46 0.67
C SER A 23 1.18 -10.67 1.47
N LEU A 24 1.98 -11.20 2.40
CA LEU A 24 1.55 -12.30 3.28
C LEU A 24 0.45 -11.86 4.25
N LEU A 25 0.56 -10.67 4.83
CA LEU A 25 -0.47 -10.13 5.71
C LEU A 25 -1.76 -9.84 4.96
N VAL A 26 -1.65 -9.28 3.77
CA VAL A 26 -2.79 -9.00 2.89
C VAL A 26 -3.51 -10.29 2.47
N LEU A 27 -2.77 -11.37 2.18
CA LEU A 27 -3.37 -12.68 1.91
C LEU A 27 -4.20 -13.18 3.09
N ALA A 28 -3.73 -13.01 4.33
CA ALA A 28 -4.49 -13.37 5.52
C ALA A 28 -5.75 -12.52 5.69
N VAL A 29 -5.64 -11.21 5.45
CA VAL A 29 -6.79 -10.29 5.48
C VAL A 29 -7.82 -10.67 4.43
N LEU A 30 -7.38 -10.95 3.20
CA LEU A 30 -8.27 -11.39 2.11
C LEU A 30 -8.89 -12.74 2.39
N ALA A 31 -8.19 -13.67 3.02
CA ALA A 31 -8.79 -14.97 3.40
C ALA A 31 -10.00 -14.77 4.33
N VAL A 32 -9.90 -13.87 5.29
CA VAL A 32 -10.98 -13.63 6.27
C VAL A 32 -12.06 -12.71 5.73
N LEU A 33 -11.69 -11.56 5.16
CA LEU A 33 -12.66 -10.49 4.80
C LEU A 33 -13.19 -10.62 3.37
N PHE A 34 -12.55 -11.42 2.53
CA PHE A 34 -12.93 -11.61 1.13
C PHE A 34 -13.34 -13.06 0.84
N VAL A 35 -12.45 -14.03 1.06
CA VAL A 35 -12.74 -15.43 0.69
C VAL A 35 -13.85 -16.01 1.55
N LEU A 36 -13.79 -15.82 2.87
CA LEU A 36 -14.77 -16.41 3.79
C LEU A 36 -16.22 -15.97 3.52
N PRO A 37 -16.54 -14.68 3.33
CA PRO A 37 -17.90 -14.25 2.99
C PRO A 37 -18.40 -14.85 1.68
N HIS A 38 -17.57 -14.92 0.63
CA HIS A 38 -17.96 -15.51 -0.64
C HIS A 38 -18.16 -17.03 -0.55
N LEU A 39 -17.33 -17.72 0.25
CA LEU A 39 -17.48 -19.12 0.53
C LEU A 39 -18.82 -19.39 1.26
N MET A 40 -19.12 -18.58 2.28
CA MET A 40 -20.40 -18.70 3.02
C MET A 40 -21.60 -18.47 2.09
N LEU A 41 -21.53 -17.47 1.23
CA LEU A 41 -22.56 -17.21 0.24
C LEU A 41 -22.77 -18.43 -0.69
N GLY A 42 -21.67 -19.03 -1.17
CA GLY A 42 -21.73 -20.22 -2.02
C GLY A 42 -22.32 -21.44 -1.31
N VAL A 43 -21.91 -21.68 -0.07
CA VAL A 43 -22.35 -22.88 0.69
C VAL A 43 -23.79 -22.75 1.18
N PHE A 44 -24.15 -21.62 1.79
CA PHE A 44 -25.46 -21.47 2.44
C PHE A 44 -26.55 -20.94 1.52
N ALA A 45 -26.23 -20.00 0.63
CA ALA A 45 -27.19 -19.45 -0.31
C ALA A 45 -27.18 -20.14 -1.67
N GLN A 46 -26.23 -21.02 -1.91
CA GLN A 46 -26.01 -21.70 -3.20
C GLN A 46 -25.97 -20.72 -4.38
N ARG A 47 -25.41 -19.55 -4.14
CA ARG A 47 -25.26 -18.48 -5.11
C ARG A 47 -23.79 -18.04 -5.16
N MET A 48 -23.34 -17.72 -6.35
CA MET A 48 -22.03 -17.11 -6.56
C MET A 48 -22.21 -15.64 -6.90
N ALA A 49 -21.37 -14.79 -6.32
CA ALA A 49 -21.34 -13.39 -6.68
C ALA A 49 -20.84 -13.23 -8.13
N SER A 50 -21.32 -12.21 -8.83
CA SER A 50 -20.84 -11.91 -10.17
C SER A 50 -19.35 -11.49 -10.12
N PRO A 51 -18.60 -11.71 -11.20
CA PRO A 51 -17.18 -11.30 -11.26
C PRO A 51 -16.96 -9.81 -10.91
N ALA A 52 -17.88 -8.95 -11.32
CA ALA A 52 -17.82 -7.52 -10.98
C ALA A 52 -17.95 -7.28 -9.47
N ILE A 53 -18.85 -7.95 -8.78
CA ILE A 53 -19.01 -7.84 -7.32
C ILE A 53 -17.75 -8.36 -6.62
N ILE A 54 -17.17 -9.46 -7.09
CA ILE A 54 -15.94 -10.03 -6.54
C ILE A 54 -14.79 -9.03 -6.66
N GLN A 55 -14.60 -8.43 -7.83
CA GLN A 55 -13.55 -7.45 -8.07
C GLN A 55 -13.72 -6.19 -7.22
N VAL A 56 -14.93 -5.64 -7.16
CA VAL A 56 -15.24 -4.45 -6.35
C VAL A 56 -15.03 -4.74 -4.87
N HIS A 57 -15.46 -5.90 -4.37
CA HIS A 57 -15.27 -6.27 -2.98
C HIS A 57 -13.78 -6.39 -2.63
N CYS A 58 -12.98 -7.07 -3.45
CA CYS A 58 -11.53 -7.17 -3.26
C CYS A 58 -10.87 -5.78 -3.24
N PHE A 59 -11.22 -4.94 -4.21
CA PHE A 59 -10.71 -3.57 -4.31
C PHE A 59 -11.02 -2.76 -3.04
N LEU A 60 -12.25 -2.83 -2.53
CA LEU A 60 -12.68 -2.10 -1.35
C LEU A 60 -12.04 -2.61 -0.06
N VAL A 61 -11.86 -3.93 0.10
CA VAL A 61 -11.16 -4.51 1.26
C VAL A 61 -9.73 -3.99 1.32
N LEU A 62 -9.02 -4.00 0.21
CA LEU A 62 -7.65 -3.51 0.14
C LEU A 62 -7.58 -1.98 0.31
N LEU A 63 -8.53 -1.24 -0.28
CA LEU A 63 -8.64 0.21 -0.11
C LEU A 63 -8.75 0.59 1.37
N VAL A 64 -9.69 -0.02 2.08
CA VAL A 64 -9.91 0.26 3.50
C VAL A 64 -8.68 -0.11 4.31
N TYR A 65 -8.08 -1.28 4.06
CA TYR A 65 -6.89 -1.73 4.76
C TYR A 65 -5.73 -0.73 4.61
N PHE A 66 -5.33 -0.42 3.40
CA PHE A 66 -4.17 0.45 3.16
C PHE A 66 -4.41 1.89 3.59
N VAL A 67 -5.53 2.48 3.19
CA VAL A 67 -5.84 3.89 3.51
C VAL A 67 -5.98 4.08 5.01
N TRP A 68 -6.61 3.15 5.71
CA TRP A 68 -6.71 3.19 7.16
C TRP A 68 -5.35 3.27 7.84
N PHE A 69 -4.45 2.33 7.52
CA PHE A 69 -3.12 2.30 8.14
C PHE A 69 -2.27 3.51 7.77
N TRP A 70 -2.34 3.98 6.53
CA TRP A 70 -1.57 5.14 6.10
C TRP A 70 -2.04 6.43 6.78
N LEU A 71 -3.32 6.59 7.02
CA LEU A 71 -3.87 7.75 7.73
C LEU A 71 -3.66 7.67 9.24
N HIS A 72 -3.56 6.47 9.81
CA HIS A 72 -3.37 6.24 11.24
C HIS A 72 -1.92 5.87 11.56
N GLY A 73 -1.02 6.83 11.41
CA GLY A 73 0.39 6.69 11.75
C GLY A 73 1.34 6.49 10.57
N GLY A 74 0.83 6.38 9.35
CA GLY A 74 1.65 6.24 8.14
C GLY A 74 2.35 4.90 8.00
N GLN A 75 1.91 3.88 8.72
CA GLN A 75 2.57 2.57 8.75
C GLN A 75 1.56 1.44 8.75
N THR A 76 1.71 0.49 7.81
CA THR A 76 1.09 -0.83 7.91
C THR A 76 1.86 -1.69 8.92
N LEU A 77 1.33 -2.87 9.24
CA LEU A 77 2.01 -3.81 10.14
C LEU A 77 3.39 -4.24 9.58
N ALA A 78 3.46 -4.50 8.29
CA ALA A 78 4.73 -4.81 7.63
C ALA A 78 5.71 -3.63 7.72
N MET A 79 5.25 -2.42 7.45
CA MET A 79 6.07 -1.22 7.52
C MET A 79 6.61 -0.95 8.93
N LYS A 80 5.85 -1.28 9.98
CA LYS A 80 6.33 -1.21 11.37
C LYS A 80 7.48 -2.18 11.62
N THR A 81 7.36 -3.41 11.13
CA THR A 81 8.41 -4.43 11.27
C THR A 81 9.71 -3.99 10.61
N TRP A 82 9.63 -3.37 9.45
CA TRP A 82 10.80 -2.90 8.69
C TRP A 82 11.22 -1.46 9.01
N ARG A 83 10.58 -0.83 10.01
CA ARG A 83 10.86 0.55 10.43
C ARG A 83 10.80 1.54 9.26
N ILE A 84 9.74 1.46 8.49
CA ILE A 84 9.45 2.36 7.38
C ILE A 84 8.17 3.13 7.72
N ARG A 85 8.12 4.40 7.36
CA ARG A 85 6.92 5.24 7.51
C ARG A 85 6.63 5.99 6.22
N LEU A 86 5.36 6.08 5.89
CA LEU A 86 4.86 6.89 4.80
C LEU A 86 4.48 8.29 5.30
N VAL A 87 4.99 9.30 4.65
CA VAL A 87 4.69 10.71 4.96
C VAL A 87 4.43 11.47 3.66
N SER A 88 3.83 12.65 3.78
CA SER A 88 3.76 13.58 2.66
C SER A 88 5.15 14.05 2.25
N SER A 89 5.30 14.54 1.03
CA SER A 89 6.59 15.03 0.50
C SER A 89 7.16 16.18 1.33
N ASP A 90 6.31 16.94 2.03
CA ASP A 90 6.69 18.00 2.97
C ASP A 90 7.07 17.49 4.38
N GLY A 91 7.00 16.18 4.61
CA GLY A 91 7.31 15.56 5.90
C GLY A 91 6.16 15.52 6.89
N LEU A 92 5.01 16.04 6.53
CA LEU A 92 3.80 16.03 7.36
C LEU A 92 3.06 14.69 7.26
N PRO A 93 2.13 14.39 8.18
CA PRO A 93 1.24 13.23 8.03
C PRO A 93 0.47 13.26 6.71
N LEU A 94 0.12 12.07 6.19
CA LEU A 94 -0.64 11.97 4.96
C LEU A 94 -2.02 12.63 5.07
N ARG A 95 -2.40 13.29 3.98
CA ARG A 95 -3.78 13.75 3.78
C ARG A 95 -4.62 12.61 3.18
N PRO A 96 -5.94 12.54 3.44
CA PRO A 96 -6.83 11.51 2.89
C PRO A 96 -6.76 11.41 1.37
N GLY A 97 -6.71 12.54 0.67
CA GLY A 97 -6.57 12.58 -0.79
C GLY A 97 -5.28 11.97 -1.31
N GLN A 98 -4.16 12.18 -0.61
CA GLN A 98 -2.87 11.59 -0.95
C GLN A 98 -2.87 10.07 -0.75
N ALA A 99 -3.46 9.58 0.34
CA ALA A 99 -3.58 8.15 0.62
C ALA A 99 -4.43 7.45 -0.44
N LEU A 100 -5.57 8.04 -0.81
CA LEU A 100 -6.44 7.52 -1.87
C LEU A 100 -5.74 7.52 -3.22
N LEU A 101 -5.13 8.63 -3.60
CA LEU A 101 -4.40 8.76 -4.86
C LEU A 101 -3.24 7.75 -4.94
N ARG A 102 -2.49 7.57 -3.86
CA ARG A 102 -1.42 6.58 -3.77
C ARG A 102 -1.95 5.16 -3.99
N TYR A 103 -3.07 4.82 -3.37
CA TYR A 103 -3.70 3.52 -3.54
C TYR A 103 -4.11 3.30 -5.00
N LEU A 104 -4.78 4.27 -5.62
CA LEU A 104 -5.22 4.17 -7.01
C LEU A 104 -4.04 4.04 -7.98
N LEU A 105 -2.97 4.80 -7.77
CA LEU A 105 -1.78 4.77 -8.61
C LEU A 105 -0.91 3.53 -8.40
N SER A 106 -1.01 2.87 -7.24
CA SER A 106 -0.27 1.63 -6.99
C SER A 106 -0.76 0.46 -7.86
N TRP A 107 -2.03 0.45 -8.25
CA TRP A 107 -2.58 -0.59 -9.10
C TRP A 107 -1.91 -0.67 -10.48
N PRO A 108 -1.89 0.39 -11.29
CA PRO A 108 -1.16 0.33 -12.55
C PRO A 108 0.35 0.10 -12.38
N SER A 109 0.96 0.61 -11.31
CA SER A 109 2.37 0.40 -11.02
C SER A 109 2.73 -1.08 -10.81
N VAL A 110 1.84 -1.84 -10.18
CA VAL A 110 2.03 -3.28 -9.92
C VAL A 110 1.55 -4.12 -11.09
N VAL A 111 0.36 -3.81 -11.64
CA VAL A 111 -0.28 -4.59 -12.72
C VAL A 111 0.54 -4.56 -14.01
N LEU A 112 1.22 -3.46 -14.32
CA LEU A 112 2.13 -3.34 -15.47
C LEU A 112 3.50 -4.03 -15.25
N GLY A 113 3.51 -5.15 -14.55
CA GLY A 113 4.72 -5.94 -14.31
C GLY A 113 5.70 -5.31 -13.34
N GLY A 114 5.22 -4.44 -12.45
CA GLY A 114 6.09 -3.75 -11.49
C GLY A 114 6.85 -2.56 -12.10
N ALA A 115 6.42 -2.03 -13.25
CA ALA A 115 7.08 -0.90 -13.91
C ALA A 115 7.21 0.32 -12.99
N GLY A 116 6.18 0.61 -12.18
CA GLY A 116 6.24 1.69 -11.21
C GLY A 116 7.22 1.42 -10.06
N LEU A 117 7.49 0.16 -9.75
CA LEU A 117 8.50 -0.24 -8.76
C LEU A 117 9.90 -0.14 -9.36
N ALA A 118 10.07 -0.56 -10.62
CA ALA A 118 11.32 -0.45 -11.36
C ALA A 118 11.74 1.03 -11.57
N TRP A 119 10.78 1.95 -11.60
CA TRP A 119 11.04 3.38 -11.67
C TRP A 119 11.98 3.87 -10.56
N ALA A 120 11.95 3.25 -9.37
CA ALA A 120 12.83 3.60 -8.27
C ALA A 120 14.33 3.46 -8.60
N LEU A 121 14.68 2.64 -9.57
CA LEU A 121 16.06 2.48 -10.05
C LEU A 121 16.52 3.67 -10.89
N LEU A 122 15.60 4.38 -11.51
CA LEU A 122 15.85 5.54 -12.36
C LEU A 122 15.60 6.87 -11.63
N ASP A 123 14.88 6.82 -10.51
CA ASP A 123 14.51 8.00 -9.76
C ASP A 123 15.69 8.51 -8.91
N ARG A 124 15.90 9.83 -8.88
CA ARG A 124 17.01 10.46 -8.13
C ARG A 124 16.93 10.17 -6.63
N ASP A 125 15.71 10.13 -6.08
CA ASP A 125 15.47 9.88 -4.65
C ASP A 125 15.16 8.40 -4.37
N GLY A 126 15.21 7.55 -5.40
CA GLY A 126 14.88 6.12 -5.30
C GLY A 126 13.43 5.84 -4.91
N GLN A 127 12.50 6.74 -5.24
CA GLN A 127 11.08 6.58 -4.93
C GLN A 127 10.36 5.76 -6.00
N PHE A 128 9.33 5.02 -5.57
CA PHE A 128 8.41 4.39 -6.50
C PHE A 128 7.58 5.44 -7.24
N LEU A 129 7.16 5.12 -8.47
CA LEU A 129 6.41 6.06 -9.30
C LEU A 129 5.11 6.53 -8.64
N HIS A 130 4.35 5.61 -8.03
CA HIS A 130 3.11 5.94 -7.34
C HIS A 130 3.34 6.82 -6.09
N ASP A 131 4.47 6.69 -5.40
CA ASP A 131 4.83 7.55 -4.28
C ASP A 131 5.09 8.98 -4.76
N ARG A 132 5.85 9.13 -5.83
CA ARG A 132 6.20 10.44 -6.41
C ARG A 132 4.96 11.15 -6.95
N LEU A 133 4.11 10.45 -7.70
CA LEU A 133 2.90 11.02 -8.29
C LEU A 133 1.85 11.40 -7.22
N ALA A 134 1.78 10.68 -6.12
CA ALA A 134 0.87 11.00 -5.02
C ALA A 134 1.39 12.09 -4.08
N GLY A 135 2.62 12.58 -4.29
CA GLY A 135 3.24 13.56 -3.40
C GLY A 135 3.57 13.00 -2.01
N THR A 136 3.95 11.75 -1.95
CA THR A 136 4.31 11.01 -0.73
C THR A 136 5.73 10.48 -0.81
N ARG A 137 6.31 10.14 0.35
CA ARG A 137 7.64 9.51 0.42
C ARG A 137 7.73 8.54 1.58
N LEU A 138 8.55 7.52 1.41
CA LEU A 138 8.91 6.60 2.48
C LEU A 138 10.15 7.12 3.21
N ILE A 139 10.11 7.06 4.53
CA ILE A 139 11.22 7.44 5.41
C ILE A 139 11.53 6.30 6.37
N LEU A 140 12.72 6.31 6.96
CA LEU A 140 13.02 5.45 8.10
C LEU A 140 12.28 5.97 9.34
N ALA A 141 11.63 5.05 10.05
CA ALA A 141 10.87 5.35 11.27
C ALA A 141 11.68 5.06 12.52
#